data_6d2f5200d32216a08ccb036e704863e9
#
_entry.id   6d2f5200d32216a08ccb036e704863e9
#
_cell.length_a   1.000
_cell.length_b   1.000
_cell.length_c   1.000
_cell.angle_alpha   90.00
_cell.angle_beta   90.00
_cell.angle_gamma   90.00
#
_symmetry.space_group_name_H-M   'P 1'
#
loop_
_entity.id
_entity.type
_entity.pdbx_description
1 polymer ?
#
loop_
_entity_poly.entity_id
_entity_poly.type
_entity_poly.pdbx_seq_one_letter_code
_entity_poly.pdbx_strand_id
1 'polypeptide(L)'
;ECNPGTVTDHKFAVYRNAGINRISIGLQSAVDEELKILGRIHTFDQFLKTYELARKNGFDNVNVDIMSSLPGQTAESFARTLQQLLRLKPEHISAYSLIIEKGTPFYDLYKFDAVKQQAGMQTVALPTEDEVYRMTKLTEQVLAEAGYVHYEVSNFAKPGYACRHNIGYWE
;
A
#
# COMPACT_ATOMS: atom_id res chain seq x y z
N GLU A 1 -7.55 7.91 8.29
CA GLU A 1 -6.90 7.75 6.99
C GLU A 1 -6.56 9.10 6.39
N CYS A 2 -5.45 9.20 5.66
CA CYS A 2 -5.08 10.40 4.93
C CYS A 2 -4.35 10.09 3.63
N ASN A 3 -4.52 10.98 2.64
CA ASN A 3 -3.72 10.95 1.43
C ASN A 3 -2.49 11.87 1.59
N PRO A 4 -1.34 11.52 1.02
CA PRO A 4 -0.15 12.36 1.03
C PRO A 4 -0.45 13.78 0.50
N GLY A 5 0.12 14.79 1.14
CA GLY A 5 -0.06 16.19 0.77
C GLY A 5 -1.38 16.85 1.21
N THR A 6 -2.32 16.11 1.80
CA THR A 6 -3.63 16.66 2.22
C THR A 6 -3.68 17.08 3.69
N VAL A 7 -2.70 16.66 4.48
CA VAL A 7 -2.64 16.93 5.93
C VAL A 7 -1.46 17.84 6.24
N THR A 8 -1.72 18.89 6.99
CA THR A 8 -0.71 19.84 7.47
C THR A 8 -0.23 19.49 8.88
N ASP A 9 0.89 20.08 9.30
CA ASP A 9 1.41 19.95 10.68
C ASP A 9 0.34 20.31 11.72
N HIS A 10 -0.39 21.41 11.52
CA HIS A 10 -1.47 21.82 12.39
C HIS A 10 -2.61 20.77 12.48
N LYS A 11 -3.02 20.19 11.34
CA LYS A 11 -4.06 19.15 11.34
C LYS A 11 -3.61 17.91 12.11
N PHE A 12 -2.36 17.46 11.96
CA PHE A 12 -1.84 16.34 12.75
C PHE A 12 -1.82 16.64 14.24
N ALA A 13 -1.42 17.85 14.65
CA ALA A 13 -1.48 18.28 16.04
C ALA A 13 -2.93 18.26 16.59
N VAL A 14 -3.91 18.74 15.82
CA VAL A 14 -5.32 18.69 16.20
C VAL A 14 -5.81 17.25 16.36
N TYR A 15 -5.45 16.35 15.44
CA TYR A 15 -5.83 14.94 15.52
C TYR A 15 -5.25 14.27 16.78
N ARG A 16 -3.99 14.54 17.11
CA ARG A 16 -3.37 14.01 18.34
C ARG A 16 -4.06 14.53 19.59
N ASN A 17 -4.34 15.81 19.65
CA ASN A 17 -5.06 16.44 20.79
C ASN A 17 -6.49 15.90 20.95
N ALA A 18 -7.12 15.49 19.84
CA ALA A 18 -8.44 14.83 19.86
C ALA A 18 -8.38 13.34 20.26
N GLY A 19 -7.18 12.80 20.58
CA GLY A 19 -7.02 11.41 21.02
C GLY A 19 -6.82 10.39 19.88
N ILE A 20 -6.70 10.83 18.62
CA ILE A 20 -6.38 9.94 17.50
C ILE A 20 -4.95 9.46 17.69
N ASN A 21 -4.76 8.14 17.78
CA ASN A 21 -3.47 7.51 18.06
C ASN A 21 -2.93 6.63 16.91
N ARG A 22 -3.70 6.43 15.84
CA ARG A 22 -3.30 5.67 14.65
C ARG A 22 -3.62 6.46 13.39
N ILE A 23 -2.69 6.46 12.44
CA ILE A 23 -2.88 7.08 11.12
C ILE A 23 -2.59 6.05 10.03
N SER A 24 -3.39 6.05 8.97
CA SER A 24 -3.11 5.31 7.73
C SER A 24 -2.80 6.30 6.61
N ILE A 25 -1.70 6.06 5.89
CA ILE A 25 -1.23 6.93 4.81
C ILE A 25 -1.15 6.13 3.51
N GLY A 26 -1.92 6.53 2.52
CA GLY A 26 -2.00 5.87 1.22
C GLY A 26 -0.80 6.18 0.32
N LEU A 27 0.30 5.43 0.44
CA LEU A 27 1.46 5.53 -0.46
C LEU A 27 1.14 4.98 -1.84
N GLN A 28 0.63 3.77 -1.91
CA GLN A 28 0.35 2.93 -3.07
C GLN A 28 1.61 2.41 -3.78
N SER A 29 2.53 3.27 -4.20
CA SER A 29 3.83 2.93 -4.79
C SER A 29 4.89 3.97 -4.45
N ALA A 30 6.15 3.55 -4.34
CA ALA A 30 7.30 4.45 -4.25
C ALA A 30 7.88 4.83 -5.64
N VAL A 31 7.19 4.46 -6.72
CA VAL A 31 7.55 4.77 -8.11
C VAL A 31 6.54 5.77 -8.66
N ASP A 32 6.96 6.99 -8.95
CA ASP A 32 6.07 8.08 -9.35
C ASP A 32 5.31 7.80 -10.66
N GLU A 33 5.88 7.01 -11.57
CA GLU A 33 5.22 6.56 -12.80
C GLU A 33 4.03 5.65 -12.49
N GLU A 34 4.14 4.75 -11.51
CA GLU A 34 3.05 3.88 -11.06
C GLU A 34 1.95 4.71 -10.37
N LEU A 35 2.32 5.73 -9.59
CA LEU A 35 1.36 6.66 -8.99
C LEU A 35 0.56 7.42 -10.06
N LYS A 36 1.21 7.86 -11.14
CA LYS A 36 0.53 8.51 -12.28
C LYS A 36 -0.46 7.57 -12.97
N ILE A 37 -0.09 6.30 -13.19
CA ILE A 37 -0.99 5.28 -13.75
C ILE A 37 -2.23 5.11 -12.87
N LEU A 38 -2.06 5.11 -11.55
CA LEU A 38 -3.18 5.05 -10.59
C LEU A 38 -4.02 6.34 -10.53
N GLY A 39 -3.64 7.40 -11.26
CA GLY A 39 -4.30 8.70 -11.18
C GLY A 39 -4.04 9.42 -9.84
N ARG A 40 -2.97 9.04 -9.12
CA ARG A 40 -2.60 9.73 -7.88
C ARG A 40 -1.95 11.07 -8.18
N ILE A 41 -2.34 12.10 -7.42
CA ILE A 41 -1.82 13.46 -7.58
C ILE A 41 -0.55 13.71 -6.76
N HIS A 42 -0.24 12.83 -5.80
CA HIS A 42 0.94 12.94 -4.96
C HIS A 42 2.14 12.18 -5.57
N THR A 43 3.33 12.58 -5.16
CA THR A 43 4.60 11.90 -5.44
C THR A 43 5.10 11.14 -4.20
N PHE A 44 6.11 10.29 -4.39
CA PHE A 44 6.77 9.63 -3.27
C PHE A 44 7.40 10.63 -2.29
N ASP A 45 7.97 11.74 -2.77
CA ASP A 45 8.52 12.81 -1.91
C ASP A 45 7.43 13.49 -1.05
N GLN A 46 6.24 13.71 -1.60
CA GLN A 46 5.11 14.23 -0.83
C GLN A 46 4.60 13.24 0.22
N PHE A 47 4.66 11.95 -0.08
CA PHE A 47 4.39 10.92 0.93
C PHE A 47 5.41 10.96 2.06
N LEU A 48 6.71 11.04 1.76
CA LEU A 48 7.77 11.12 2.77
C LEU A 48 7.55 12.30 3.72
N LYS A 49 7.27 13.49 3.17
CA LYS A 49 6.94 14.69 3.96
C LYS A 49 5.74 14.47 4.87
N THR A 50 4.68 13.83 4.36
CA THR A 50 3.48 13.53 5.16
C THR A 50 3.77 12.54 6.28
N TYR A 51 4.56 11.51 5.99
CA TYR A 51 5.01 10.52 6.97
C TYR A 51 5.84 11.16 8.09
N GLU A 52 6.82 12.00 7.73
CA GLU A 52 7.65 12.74 8.68
C GLU A 52 6.82 13.66 9.57
N LEU A 53 5.84 14.38 9.00
CA LEU A 53 4.92 15.22 9.78
C LEU A 53 4.08 14.40 10.76
N ALA A 54 3.61 13.21 10.38
CA ALA A 54 2.90 12.32 11.31
C ALA A 54 3.81 11.92 12.46
N ARG A 55 5.04 11.50 12.18
CA ARG A 55 6.04 11.13 13.21
C ARG A 55 6.39 12.30 14.13
N LYS A 56 6.63 13.49 13.57
CA LYS A 56 6.91 14.72 14.33
C LYS A 56 5.78 15.06 15.31
N ASN A 57 4.53 14.78 14.94
CA ASN A 57 3.36 15.01 15.79
C ASN A 57 3.07 13.84 16.75
N GLY A 58 3.99 12.88 16.93
CA GLY A 58 3.89 11.82 17.92
C GLY A 58 2.94 10.68 17.53
N PHE A 59 2.72 10.42 16.23
CA PHE A 59 2.05 9.21 15.77
C PHE A 59 3.03 8.04 15.77
N ASP A 60 2.92 7.16 16.75
CA ASP A 60 3.75 5.96 16.91
C ASP A 60 3.09 4.70 16.34
N ASN A 61 1.89 4.83 15.81
CA ASN A 61 1.14 3.77 15.14
C ASN A 61 0.74 4.27 13.76
N VAL A 62 1.63 4.06 12.78
CA VAL A 62 1.42 4.48 11.40
C VAL A 62 1.27 3.26 10.51
N ASN A 63 0.17 3.22 9.78
CA ASN A 63 -0.03 2.29 8.68
C ASN A 63 0.36 2.94 7.35
N VAL A 64 0.93 2.18 6.45
CA VAL A 64 1.17 2.58 5.07
C VAL A 64 0.50 1.60 4.13
N ASP A 65 -0.34 2.11 3.22
CA ASP A 65 -1.00 1.30 2.21
C ASP A 65 -0.14 1.27 0.94
N ILE A 66 0.10 0.07 0.42
CA ILE A 66 0.79 -0.15 -0.86
C ILE A 66 -0.03 -1.07 -1.76
N MET A 67 0.15 -0.92 -3.06
CA MET A 67 -0.55 -1.72 -4.06
C MET A 67 0.44 -2.48 -4.94
N SER A 68 0.18 -3.76 -5.10
CA SER A 68 0.84 -4.61 -6.09
C SER A 68 -0.03 -4.83 -7.32
N SER A 69 0.53 -5.44 -8.33
CA SER A 69 -0.17 -5.84 -9.56
C SER A 69 -0.69 -4.66 -10.39
N LEU A 70 -0.01 -3.52 -10.32
CA LEU A 70 -0.34 -2.34 -11.10
C LEU A 70 -0.01 -2.55 -12.60
N PRO A 71 -0.70 -1.86 -13.51
CA PRO A 71 -0.33 -1.91 -14.93
C PRO A 71 1.14 -1.53 -15.15
N GLY A 72 1.88 -2.38 -15.86
CA GLY A 72 3.32 -2.22 -16.11
C GLY A 72 4.24 -2.51 -14.93
N GLN A 73 3.69 -2.84 -13.75
CA GLN A 73 4.50 -3.18 -12.58
C GLN A 73 5.16 -4.55 -12.73
N THR A 74 6.42 -4.64 -12.33
CA THR A 74 7.16 -5.90 -12.23
C THR A 74 7.47 -6.24 -10.77
N ALA A 75 7.86 -7.48 -10.49
CA ALA A 75 8.32 -7.87 -9.16
C ALA A 75 9.52 -7.03 -8.69
N GLU A 76 10.42 -6.62 -9.61
CA GLU A 76 11.56 -5.76 -9.29
C GLU A 76 11.14 -4.33 -8.95
N SER A 77 10.16 -3.73 -9.66
CA SER A 77 9.67 -2.39 -9.34
C SER A 77 8.91 -2.39 -8.02
N PHE A 78 8.13 -3.42 -7.76
CA PHE A 78 7.44 -3.59 -6.48
C PHE A 78 8.42 -3.84 -5.32
N ALA A 79 9.50 -4.61 -5.54
CA ALA A 79 10.57 -4.79 -4.55
C ALA A 79 11.18 -3.44 -4.12
N ARG A 80 11.36 -2.49 -5.05
CA ARG A 80 11.84 -1.13 -4.71
C ARG A 80 10.86 -0.42 -3.77
N THR A 81 9.55 -0.53 -4.00
CA THR A 81 8.53 0.03 -3.11
C THR A 81 8.64 -0.57 -1.70
N LEU A 82 8.74 -1.90 -1.58
CA LEU A 82 8.93 -2.57 -0.29
C LEU A 82 10.21 -2.12 0.42
N GLN A 83 11.33 -2.02 -0.29
CA GLN A 83 12.61 -1.58 0.27
C GLN A 83 12.55 -0.14 0.80
N GLN A 84 11.94 0.78 0.04
CA GLN A 84 11.78 2.17 0.48
C GLN A 84 10.87 2.26 1.71
N LEU A 85 9.77 1.50 1.72
CA LEU A 85 8.84 1.44 2.84
C LEU A 85 9.51 0.92 4.12
N LEU A 86 10.29 -0.16 4.02
CA LEU A 86 10.96 -0.76 5.18
C LEU A 86 12.00 0.17 5.83
N ARG A 87 12.61 1.10 5.08
CA ARG A 87 13.50 2.12 5.65
C ARG A 87 12.78 3.07 6.62
N LEU A 88 11.48 3.27 6.42
CA LEU A 88 10.64 4.12 7.27
C LEU A 88 10.17 3.42 8.54
N LYS A 89 10.24 2.08 8.56
CA LYS A 89 9.88 1.22 9.70
C LYS A 89 8.45 1.50 10.25
N PRO A 90 7.40 1.56 9.41
CA PRO A 90 6.05 1.73 9.91
C PRO A 90 5.68 0.58 10.85
N GLU A 91 4.69 0.76 11.71
CA GLU A 91 4.20 -0.29 12.61
C GLU A 91 3.27 -1.26 11.92
N HIS A 92 2.63 -0.79 10.84
CA HIS A 92 1.62 -1.56 10.11
C HIS A 92 1.76 -1.30 8.60
N ILE A 93 1.50 -2.32 7.79
CA ILE A 93 1.54 -2.25 6.33
C ILE A 93 0.29 -2.97 5.80
N SER A 94 -0.45 -2.28 4.93
CA SER A 94 -1.53 -2.88 4.15
C SER A 94 -1.05 -3.04 2.72
N ALA A 95 -0.95 -4.28 2.24
CA ALA A 95 -0.45 -4.61 0.91
C ALA A 95 -1.57 -5.27 0.09
N TYR A 96 -2.13 -4.53 -0.84
CA TYR A 96 -3.25 -4.97 -1.69
C TYR A 96 -2.78 -5.27 -3.10
N SER A 97 -3.35 -6.30 -3.72
CA SER A 97 -3.30 -6.45 -5.18
C SER A 97 -4.38 -5.61 -5.84
N LEU A 98 -4.05 -4.97 -6.97
CA LEU A 98 -5.04 -4.26 -7.78
C LEU A 98 -6.09 -5.24 -8.31
N ILE A 99 -7.36 -4.94 -8.07
CA ILE A 99 -8.51 -5.66 -8.62
C ILE A 99 -9.20 -4.76 -9.64
N ILE A 100 -9.46 -5.31 -10.83
CA ILE A 100 -10.15 -4.59 -11.91
C ILE A 100 -11.65 -4.80 -11.75
N GLU A 101 -12.34 -3.83 -11.16
CA GLU A 101 -13.76 -3.90 -10.86
C GLU A 101 -14.61 -3.23 -11.94
N LYS A 102 -15.72 -3.89 -12.30
CA LYS A 102 -16.71 -3.37 -13.27
C LYS A 102 -17.28 -2.04 -12.78
N GLY A 103 -17.39 -1.08 -13.71
CA GLY A 103 -17.90 0.27 -13.40
C GLY A 103 -16.81 1.26 -12.98
N THR A 104 -15.55 0.86 -13.04
CA THR A 104 -14.41 1.75 -12.80
C THR A 104 -13.71 2.13 -14.12
N PRO A 105 -13.02 3.30 -14.19
CA PRO A 105 -12.20 3.65 -15.36
C PRO A 105 -11.14 2.59 -15.69
N PHE A 106 -10.57 1.92 -14.69
CA PHE A 106 -9.62 0.83 -14.89
C PHE A 106 -10.25 -0.38 -15.58
N TYR A 107 -11.51 -0.67 -15.30
CA TYR A 107 -12.22 -1.74 -15.99
C TYR A 107 -12.33 -1.45 -17.50
N ASP A 108 -12.66 -0.23 -17.88
CA ASP A 108 -12.79 0.11 -19.30
C ASP A 108 -11.45 -0.01 -20.03
N LEU A 109 -10.34 0.31 -19.37
CA LEU A 109 -8.99 0.22 -19.93
C LEU A 109 -8.44 -1.22 -19.95
N TYR A 110 -8.68 -2.01 -18.90
CA TYR A 110 -7.91 -3.25 -18.65
C TYR A 110 -8.78 -4.53 -18.58
N LYS A 111 -10.09 -4.48 -18.81
CA LYS A 111 -11.00 -5.64 -18.71
C LYS A 111 -10.57 -6.87 -19.52
N PHE A 112 -10.02 -6.66 -20.72
CA PHE A 112 -9.54 -7.76 -21.56
C PHE A 112 -8.25 -8.38 -21.01
N ASP A 113 -7.35 -7.56 -20.47
CA ASP A 113 -6.15 -8.02 -19.80
C ASP A 113 -6.48 -8.74 -18.49
N ALA A 114 -7.47 -8.26 -17.73
CA ALA A 114 -7.93 -8.93 -16.51
C ALA A 114 -8.48 -10.34 -16.79
N VAL A 115 -9.25 -10.51 -17.87
CA VAL A 115 -9.73 -11.84 -18.30
C VAL A 115 -8.56 -12.75 -18.69
N LYS A 116 -7.58 -12.25 -19.43
CA LYS A 116 -6.38 -13.02 -19.79
C LYS A 116 -5.56 -13.41 -18.57
N GLN A 117 -5.37 -12.47 -17.64
CA GLN A 117 -4.65 -12.72 -16.39
C GLN A 117 -5.29 -13.85 -15.59
N GLN A 118 -6.61 -13.82 -15.40
CA GLN A 118 -7.37 -14.86 -14.70
C GLN A 118 -7.32 -16.23 -15.41
N ALA A 119 -7.13 -16.21 -16.73
CA ALA A 119 -6.98 -17.43 -17.54
C ALA A 119 -5.51 -17.92 -17.64
N GLY A 120 -4.59 -17.32 -16.92
CA GLY A 120 -3.15 -17.64 -16.99
C GLY A 120 -2.51 -17.32 -18.35
N MET A 121 -3.12 -16.43 -19.14
CA MET A 121 -2.65 -16.06 -20.47
C MET A 121 -1.73 -14.82 -20.41
N GLN A 122 -0.97 -14.61 -21.48
CA GLN A 122 -0.15 -13.40 -21.65
C GLN A 122 -1.03 -12.15 -21.69
N THR A 123 -0.70 -11.17 -20.87
CA THR A 123 -1.31 -9.85 -20.77
C THR A 123 -0.49 -8.80 -21.52
N VAL A 124 -1.05 -7.62 -21.76
CA VAL A 124 -0.35 -6.50 -22.40
C VAL A 124 0.13 -5.48 -21.37
N ALA A 125 -0.75 -5.07 -20.48
CA ALA A 125 -0.47 -4.03 -19.48
C ALA A 125 -0.50 -4.57 -18.05
N LEU A 126 -1.43 -5.45 -17.70
CA LEU A 126 -1.46 -6.05 -16.35
C LEU A 126 -0.34 -7.08 -16.20
N PRO A 127 0.25 -7.25 -15.00
CA PRO A 127 1.15 -8.36 -14.72
C PRO A 127 0.47 -9.71 -14.98
N THR A 128 1.24 -10.70 -15.42
CA THR A 128 0.73 -12.07 -15.56
C THR A 128 0.40 -12.66 -14.18
N GLU A 129 -0.36 -13.77 -14.15
CA GLU A 129 -0.66 -14.48 -12.89
C GLU A 129 0.62 -14.89 -12.15
N ASP A 130 1.64 -15.34 -12.88
CA ASP A 130 2.96 -15.67 -12.30
C ASP A 130 3.64 -14.46 -11.66
N GLU A 131 3.58 -13.28 -12.28
CA GLU A 131 4.12 -12.05 -11.70
C GLU A 131 3.33 -11.61 -10.46
N VAL A 132 2.00 -11.72 -10.46
CA VAL A 132 1.15 -11.48 -9.29
C VAL A 132 1.56 -12.40 -8.14
N TYR A 133 1.71 -13.69 -8.42
CA TYR A 133 2.16 -14.68 -7.43
C TYR A 133 3.55 -14.33 -6.87
N ARG A 134 4.50 -13.96 -7.75
CA ARG A 134 5.85 -13.54 -7.31
C ARG A 134 5.81 -12.33 -6.39
N MET A 135 5.01 -11.30 -6.72
CA MET A 135 4.87 -10.12 -5.86
C MET A 135 4.25 -10.48 -4.50
N THR A 136 3.25 -11.38 -4.47
CA THR A 136 2.64 -11.87 -3.24
C THR A 136 3.67 -12.58 -2.36
N LYS A 137 4.44 -13.53 -2.94
CA LYS A 137 5.48 -14.26 -2.20
C LYS A 137 6.61 -13.35 -1.73
N LEU A 138 7.00 -12.39 -2.56
CA LEU A 138 7.99 -11.38 -2.18
C LEU A 138 7.51 -10.54 -0.98
N THR A 139 6.23 -10.13 -0.97
CA THR A 139 5.64 -9.38 0.14
C THR A 139 5.70 -10.18 1.43
N GLU A 140 5.20 -11.43 1.40
CA GLU A 140 5.21 -12.33 2.56
C GLU A 140 6.62 -12.51 3.12
N GLN A 141 7.58 -12.84 2.26
CA GLN A 141 8.96 -13.10 2.66
C GLN A 141 9.63 -11.85 3.23
N VAL A 142 9.62 -10.75 2.48
CA VAL A 142 10.33 -9.51 2.85
C VAL A 142 9.79 -8.90 4.14
N LEU A 143 8.45 -8.93 4.32
CA LEU A 143 7.85 -8.39 5.53
C LEU A 143 8.07 -9.32 6.74
N ALA A 144 8.02 -10.65 6.56
CA ALA A 144 8.36 -11.59 7.63
C ALA A 144 9.83 -11.44 8.09
N GLU A 145 10.78 -11.33 7.16
CA GLU A 145 12.20 -11.09 7.46
C GLU A 145 12.42 -9.75 8.19
N ALA A 146 11.57 -8.74 7.93
CA ALA A 146 11.57 -7.46 8.61
C ALA A 146 10.81 -7.45 9.96
N GLY A 147 10.30 -8.60 10.41
CA GLY A 147 9.64 -8.78 11.71
C GLY A 147 8.15 -8.39 11.73
N TYR A 148 7.50 -8.32 10.58
CA TYR A 148 6.05 -8.14 10.51
C TYR A 148 5.34 -9.49 10.53
N VAL A 149 4.21 -9.54 11.23
CA VAL A 149 3.30 -10.68 11.28
C VAL A 149 2.18 -10.46 10.27
N HIS A 150 1.99 -11.39 9.35
CA HIS A 150 0.83 -11.44 8.46
C HIS A 150 -0.37 -11.96 9.28
N TYR A 151 -1.28 -11.07 9.70
CA TYR A 151 -2.34 -11.43 10.66
C TYR A 151 -3.73 -11.54 10.03
N GLU A 152 -3.88 -11.06 8.79
CA GLU A 152 -5.08 -11.25 7.96
C GLU A 152 -4.71 -11.07 6.47
N VAL A 153 -5.67 -11.12 5.55
CA VAL A 153 -5.47 -11.28 4.09
C VAL A 153 -4.47 -10.29 3.47
N SER A 154 -4.55 -9.02 3.81
CA SER A 154 -3.74 -7.96 3.19
C SER A 154 -2.91 -7.16 4.19
N ASN A 155 -2.95 -7.53 5.48
CA ASN A 155 -2.40 -6.68 6.52
C ASN A 155 -1.28 -7.37 7.31
N PHE A 156 -0.21 -6.60 7.47
CA PHE A 156 1.02 -6.99 8.16
C PHE A 156 1.31 -5.98 9.27
N ALA A 157 1.66 -6.45 10.46
CA ALA A 157 1.93 -5.59 11.59
C ALA A 157 3.11 -6.06 12.41
N LYS A 158 3.84 -5.13 13.02
CA LYS A 158 4.75 -5.46 14.11
C LYS A 158 3.95 -6.02 15.30
N PRO A 159 4.55 -6.86 16.16
CA PRO A 159 3.88 -7.38 17.35
C PRO A 159 3.23 -6.26 18.16
N GLY A 160 1.94 -6.41 18.48
CA GLY A 160 1.14 -5.43 19.24
C GLY A 160 0.50 -4.31 18.42
N TYR A 161 0.73 -4.25 17.08
CA TYR A 161 0.19 -3.20 16.21
C TYR A 161 -0.87 -3.67 15.21
N ALA A 162 -1.36 -4.92 15.32
CA ALA A 162 -2.48 -5.39 14.52
C ALA A 162 -3.71 -4.48 14.70
N CYS A 163 -4.38 -4.16 13.59
CA CYS A 163 -5.52 -3.25 13.62
C CYS A 163 -6.77 -3.95 14.15
N ARG A 164 -7.30 -3.51 15.30
CA ARG A 164 -8.52 -4.09 15.90
C ARG A 164 -9.72 -4.06 14.97
N HIS A 165 -9.85 -2.99 14.17
CA HIS A 165 -10.92 -2.87 13.20
C HIS A 165 -10.86 -4.00 12.15
N ASN A 166 -9.66 -4.32 11.64
CA ASN A 166 -9.49 -5.40 10.67
C ASN A 166 -9.75 -6.78 11.30
N ILE A 167 -9.29 -6.99 12.53
CA ILE A 167 -9.55 -8.25 13.28
C ILE A 167 -11.04 -8.47 13.48
N GLY A 168 -11.80 -7.43 13.84
CA GLY A 168 -13.23 -7.51 14.09
C GLY A 168 -14.09 -7.89 12.89
N TYR A 169 -13.53 -7.97 11.66
CA TYR A 169 -14.24 -8.57 10.51
C TYR A 169 -14.21 -10.11 10.51
N TRP A 170 -13.34 -10.71 11.32
CA TRP A 170 -13.11 -12.15 11.36
C TRP A 170 -13.65 -12.82 12.64
N GLU A 171 -14.06 -12.03 13.63
CA GLU A 171 -14.69 -12.45 14.89
C GLU A 171 -16.23 -12.35 14.82
#